data_f921611ca52f8ea735a90a707041c67f
#
_entry.id   f921611ca52f8ea735a90a707041c67f
#
_cell.length_a   1.000
_cell.length_b   1.000
_cell.length_c   1.000
_cell.angle_alpha   90.00
_cell.angle_beta   90.00
_cell.angle_gamma   90.00
#
_symmetry.space_group_name_H-M   'P 1'
#
loop_
_entity.id
_entity.type
_entity.pdbx_description
1 polymer ?
#
loop_
_entity_poly.entity_id
_entity_poly.type
_entity_poly.pdbx_seq_one_letter_code
_entity_poly.pdbx_strand_id
1 'polypeptide(L)'
;MYVKHYLRPQFKQLGKGGAFFKPQYLKLFGSHISVDDFPTIIGARDANVQLTSWNIGDWKGELKIGKYCLITPGVRIMAAESIEIGDACMFAHGAYISDADWHGIYDRSEPVGNTKPIILKDNVWIGDSAIVCKLSLIHISEPTRQPI
;
A
#
# COMPACT_ATOMS: atom_id res chain seq x y z
N MET A 1 -18.43 -4.12 13.26
CA MET A 1 -19.55 -3.52 12.50
C MET A 1 -19.08 -2.60 11.39
N TYR A 2 -18.27 -1.58 11.68
CA TYR A 2 -17.73 -0.67 10.68
C TYR A 2 -16.91 -1.39 9.60
N VAL A 3 -16.00 -2.27 10.00
CA VAL A 3 -15.17 -3.04 9.06
C VAL A 3 -16.03 -3.91 8.16
N LYS A 4 -16.96 -4.65 8.74
CA LYS A 4 -17.80 -5.58 7.98
C LYS A 4 -18.72 -4.88 6.99
N HIS A 5 -19.34 -3.79 7.38
CA HIS A 5 -20.41 -3.16 6.60
C HIS A 5 -19.93 -1.98 5.75
N TYR A 6 -18.85 -1.32 6.16
CA TYR A 6 -18.36 -0.14 5.45
C TYR A 6 -17.03 -0.38 4.73
N LEU A 7 -16.04 -0.95 5.39
CA LEU A 7 -14.72 -1.15 4.77
C LEU A 7 -14.66 -2.36 3.86
N ARG A 8 -15.16 -3.51 4.30
CA ARG A 8 -15.06 -4.74 3.51
C ARG A 8 -15.59 -4.60 2.09
N PRO A 9 -16.72 -3.95 1.83
CA PRO A 9 -17.21 -3.79 0.46
C PRO A 9 -16.31 -2.95 -0.44
N GLN A 10 -15.41 -2.14 0.12
CA GLN A 10 -14.50 -1.30 -0.66
C GLN A 10 -13.28 -2.07 -1.15
N PHE A 11 -12.98 -3.22 -0.57
CA PHE A 11 -11.90 -4.08 -1.05
C PHE A 11 -12.39 -4.96 -2.19
N LYS A 12 -11.49 -5.25 -3.13
CA LYS A 12 -11.74 -6.34 -4.09
C LYS A 12 -11.82 -7.66 -3.34
N GLN A 13 -10.94 -7.86 -2.38
CA GLN A 13 -10.93 -9.01 -1.49
C GLN A 13 -10.31 -8.61 -0.16
N LEU A 14 -10.96 -8.97 0.92
CA LEU A 14 -10.43 -8.82 2.27
C LEU A 14 -10.54 -10.15 2.98
N GLY A 15 -9.41 -10.70 3.40
CA GLY A 15 -9.32 -11.96 4.12
C GLY A 15 -10.01 -11.92 5.48
N LYS A 16 -9.92 -13.02 6.20
CA LYS A 16 -10.52 -13.20 7.52
C LYS A 16 -9.56 -12.80 8.62
N GLY A 17 -10.08 -12.62 9.83
CA GLY A 17 -9.28 -12.52 11.05
C GLY A 17 -8.49 -11.24 11.20
N GLY A 18 -8.84 -10.18 10.52
CA GLY A 18 -8.13 -8.92 10.61
C GLY A 18 -8.37 -8.19 11.93
N ALA A 19 -7.35 -7.44 12.37
CA ALA A 19 -7.43 -6.53 13.50
C ALA A 19 -7.33 -5.09 12.95
N PHE A 20 -8.38 -4.32 13.18
CA PHE A 20 -8.46 -2.94 12.67
C PHE A 20 -8.63 -2.01 13.86
N PHE A 21 -7.65 -1.14 14.06
CA PHE A 21 -7.68 -0.15 15.13
C PHE A 21 -7.97 1.20 14.52
N LYS A 22 -9.00 1.87 15.03
CA LYS A 22 -9.51 3.15 14.50
C LYS A 22 -9.74 3.08 12.99
N PRO A 23 -10.56 2.13 12.54
CA PRO A 23 -10.72 1.82 11.11
C PRO A 23 -11.31 2.98 10.29
N GLN A 24 -11.94 3.96 10.93
CA GLN A 24 -12.43 5.15 10.25
C GLN A 24 -11.31 5.99 9.63
N TYR A 25 -10.08 5.76 10.04
CA TYR A 25 -8.90 6.44 9.49
C TYR A 25 -8.10 5.58 8.50
N LEU A 26 -8.68 4.47 8.05
CA LEU A 26 -8.22 3.74 6.90
C LEU A 26 -9.01 4.24 5.68
N LYS A 27 -8.30 4.82 4.72
CA LYS A 27 -8.89 5.37 3.50
C LYS A 27 -8.51 4.52 2.30
N LEU A 28 -9.53 4.08 1.58
CA LEU A 28 -9.38 3.28 0.38
C LEU A 28 -9.82 4.09 -0.82
N PHE A 29 -9.04 4.03 -1.88
CA PHE A 29 -9.40 4.64 -3.16
C PHE A 29 -9.12 3.66 -4.29
N GLY A 30 -10.10 3.45 -5.15
CA GLY A 30 -10.02 2.49 -6.23
C GLY A 30 -10.59 1.13 -5.86
N SER A 31 -10.74 0.26 -6.85
CA SER A 31 -11.49 -0.99 -6.71
C SER A 31 -10.62 -2.25 -6.76
N HIS A 32 -9.31 -2.12 -6.93
CA HIS A 32 -8.41 -3.26 -7.09
C HIS A 32 -7.43 -3.40 -5.94
N ILE A 33 -7.96 -3.39 -4.72
CA ILE A 33 -7.19 -3.54 -3.49
C ILE A 33 -7.58 -4.85 -2.84
N SER A 34 -6.62 -5.76 -2.72
CA SER A 34 -6.81 -7.07 -2.08
C SER A 34 -5.87 -7.20 -0.89
N VAL A 35 -6.42 -7.61 0.24
CA VAL A 35 -5.67 -7.89 1.46
C VAL A 35 -6.03 -9.29 1.92
N ASP A 36 -5.02 -10.12 2.13
CA ASP A 36 -5.20 -11.50 2.53
C ASP A 36 -5.47 -11.61 4.04
N ASP A 37 -5.45 -12.82 4.59
CA ASP A 37 -5.89 -13.11 5.95
C ASP A 37 -5.02 -12.47 7.03
N PHE A 38 -5.63 -12.16 8.15
CA PHE A 38 -4.99 -11.71 9.40
C PHE A 38 -4.16 -10.42 9.28
N PRO A 39 -4.65 -9.39 8.57
CA PRO A 39 -3.96 -8.11 8.58
C PRO A 39 -4.15 -7.42 9.93
N THR A 40 -3.17 -6.61 10.32
CA THR A 40 -3.32 -5.64 11.40
C THR A 40 -3.13 -4.25 10.80
N ILE A 41 -4.18 -3.44 10.83
CA ILE A 41 -4.16 -2.09 10.27
C ILE A 41 -4.54 -1.10 11.37
N ILE A 42 -3.66 -0.15 11.62
CA ILE A 42 -3.81 0.82 12.68
C ILE A 42 -3.94 2.21 12.06
N GLY A 43 -5.11 2.81 12.19
CA GLY A 43 -5.35 4.18 11.73
C GLY A 43 -5.12 5.19 12.85
N ALA A 44 -4.90 6.44 12.49
CA ALA A 44 -4.84 7.54 13.42
C ALA A 44 -5.41 8.80 12.78
N ARG A 45 -5.99 9.66 13.60
CA ARG A 45 -6.69 10.86 13.13
C ARG A 45 -5.79 11.75 12.26
N ASP A 46 -4.57 11.98 12.71
CA ASP A 46 -3.64 12.87 12.04
C ASP A 46 -2.67 12.13 11.11
N ALA A 47 -2.87 10.83 10.93
CA ALA A 47 -2.01 9.99 10.13
C ALA A 47 -2.82 8.84 9.54
N ASN A 48 -3.69 9.17 8.59
CA ASN A 48 -4.53 8.17 7.93
C ASN A 48 -3.67 7.15 7.18
N VAL A 49 -4.11 5.89 7.21
CA VAL A 49 -3.60 4.88 6.29
C VAL A 49 -4.33 5.08 4.96
N GLN A 50 -3.59 5.13 3.87
CA GLN A 50 -4.15 5.29 2.54
C GLN A 50 -3.71 4.15 1.64
N LEU A 51 -4.65 3.37 1.17
CA LEU A 51 -4.44 2.31 0.19
C LEU A 51 -5.15 2.72 -1.09
N THR A 52 -4.39 2.87 -2.17
CA THR A 52 -4.91 3.39 -3.42
C THR A 52 -4.59 2.46 -4.58
N SER A 53 -5.59 2.14 -5.37
CA SER A 53 -5.42 1.57 -6.70
C SER A 53 -5.91 2.60 -7.71
N TRP A 54 -5.00 3.10 -8.54
CA TRP A 54 -5.27 4.20 -9.46
C TRP A 54 -5.90 3.68 -10.74
N ASN A 55 -7.12 4.11 -11.02
CA ASN A 55 -7.85 3.72 -12.24
C ASN A 55 -8.25 4.97 -13.00
N ILE A 56 -7.42 5.35 -13.97
CA ILE A 56 -7.71 6.49 -14.84
C ILE A 56 -7.24 6.16 -16.27
N GLY A 57 -8.09 6.38 -17.24
CA GLY A 57 -7.78 6.03 -18.61
C GLY A 57 -7.46 4.55 -18.75
N ASP A 58 -6.32 4.23 -19.33
CA ASP A 58 -5.82 2.86 -19.48
C ASP A 58 -5.09 2.34 -18.24
N TRP A 59 -4.88 3.18 -17.22
CA TRP A 59 -4.19 2.80 -16.00
C TRP A 59 -5.12 2.02 -15.10
N LYS A 60 -4.71 0.80 -14.73
CA LYS A 60 -5.45 -0.08 -13.84
C LYS A 60 -4.51 -0.63 -12.77
N GLY A 61 -4.26 0.21 -11.77
CA GLY A 61 -3.40 -0.18 -10.67
C GLY A 61 -4.00 -1.32 -9.87
N GLU A 62 -3.16 -2.25 -9.44
CA GLU A 62 -3.56 -3.36 -8.59
C GLU A 62 -2.64 -3.42 -7.37
N LEU A 63 -3.26 -3.48 -6.19
CA LEU A 63 -2.55 -3.60 -4.92
C LEU A 63 -2.94 -4.91 -4.27
N LYS A 64 -1.94 -5.76 -4.02
CA LYS A 64 -2.12 -7.04 -3.32
C LYS A 64 -1.23 -7.08 -2.09
N ILE A 65 -1.84 -7.32 -0.95
CA ILE A 65 -1.15 -7.41 0.35
C ILE A 65 -1.35 -8.82 0.91
N GLY A 66 -0.25 -9.48 1.25
CA GLY A 66 -0.26 -10.84 1.76
C GLY A 66 -0.78 -10.96 3.19
N LYS A 67 -0.64 -12.17 3.74
CA LYS A 67 -1.13 -12.51 5.08
C LYS A 67 -0.27 -11.90 6.18
N TYR A 68 -0.87 -11.67 7.34
CA TYR A 68 -0.16 -11.26 8.55
C TYR A 68 0.64 -9.96 8.41
N CYS A 69 0.24 -9.08 7.52
CA CYS A 69 0.93 -7.81 7.37
C CYS A 69 0.47 -6.82 8.44
N LEU A 70 1.41 -5.99 8.90
CA LEU A 70 1.16 -4.90 9.84
C LEU A 70 1.32 -3.57 9.13
N ILE A 71 0.26 -2.78 9.16
CA ILE A 71 0.24 -1.45 8.56
C ILE A 71 -0.09 -0.44 9.66
N THR A 72 0.84 0.46 9.91
CA THR A 72 0.75 1.43 11.01
C THR A 72 0.30 2.81 10.51
N PRO A 73 0.01 3.76 11.41
CA PRO A 73 -0.51 5.06 11.00
C PRO A 73 0.39 5.79 10.00
N GLY A 74 -0.23 6.48 9.08
CA GLY A 74 0.45 7.32 8.10
C GLY A 74 1.01 6.59 6.90
N VAL A 75 0.92 5.26 6.87
CA VAL A 75 1.38 4.47 5.72
C VAL A 75 0.49 4.76 4.50
N ARG A 76 1.14 5.03 3.36
CA ARG A 76 0.46 5.26 2.10
C ARG A 76 1.04 4.32 1.04
N ILE A 77 0.16 3.57 0.40
CA ILE A 77 0.54 2.65 -0.68
C ILE A 77 -0.31 2.99 -1.89
N MET A 78 0.34 3.39 -2.99
CA MET A 78 -0.33 3.92 -4.16
C MET A 78 0.10 3.15 -5.41
N ALA A 79 -0.81 2.36 -5.95
CA ALA A 79 -0.56 1.52 -7.12
C ALA A 79 -1.21 2.11 -8.36
N ALA A 80 -0.42 2.41 -9.37
CA ALA A 80 -0.90 2.78 -10.70
C ALA A 80 -0.73 1.64 -11.70
N GLU A 81 0.17 0.71 -11.43
CA GLU A 81 0.41 -0.48 -12.24
C GLU A 81 0.22 -1.74 -11.41
N SER A 82 1.17 -2.05 -10.54
CA SER A 82 1.11 -3.25 -9.70
C SER A 82 2.04 -3.12 -8.50
N ILE A 83 1.48 -3.31 -7.32
CA ILE A 83 2.26 -3.46 -6.09
C ILE A 83 1.84 -4.77 -5.45
N GLU A 84 2.79 -5.69 -5.30
CA GLU A 84 2.59 -6.96 -4.62
C GLU A 84 3.42 -6.98 -3.34
N ILE A 85 2.76 -7.25 -2.23
CA ILE A 85 3.38 -7.32 -0.91
C ILE A 85 3.19 -8.75 -0.40
N GLY A 86 4.29 -9.39 -0.04
CA GLY A 86 4.28 -10.74 0.48
C GLY A 86 3.71 -10.85 1.88
N ASP A 87 3.88 -12.02 2.49
CA ASP A 87 3.33 -12.30 3.81
C ASP A 87 4.22 -11.72 4.93
N ALA A 88 3.62 -11.40 6.05
CA ALA A 88 4.31 -10.96 7.27
C ALA A 88 5.20 -9.73 7.07
N CYS A 89 4.81 -8.83 6.18
CA CYS A 89 5.50 -7.57 5.99
C CYS A 89 5.03 -6.54 7.01
N MET A 90 5.92 -5.63 7.38
CA MET A 90 5.63 -4.57 8.34
C MET A 90 5.94 -3.21 7.73
N PHE A 91 5.02 -2.28 7.93
CA PHE A 91 5.17 -0.91 7.45
C PHE A 91 5.11 0.02 8.65
N ALA A 92 6.23 0.66 8.97
CA ALA A 92 6.30 1.59 10.07
C ALA A 92 5.65 2.93 9.71
N HIS A 93 5.51 3.80 10.71
CA HIS A 93 4.79 5.07 10.58
C HIS A 93 5.27 5.87 9.37
N GLY A 94 4.32 6.32 8.56
CA GLY A 94 4.60 7.21 7.46
C GLY A 94 5.31 6.60 6.25
N ALA A 95 5.52 5.27 6.23
CA ALA A 95 6.12 4.64 5.06
C ALA A 95 5.29 4.91 3.80
N TYR A 96 5.96 5.20 2.69
CA TYR A 96 5.33 5.52 1.42
C TYR A 96 5.81 4.59 0.33
N ILE A 97 4.87 3.97 -0.38
CA ILE A 97 5.18 3.05 -1.48
C ILE A 97 4.41 3.50 -2.71
N SER A 98 5.12 3.71 -3.81
CA SER A 98 4.51 4.17 -5.05
C SER A 98 5.22 3.59 -6.26
N ASP A 99 4.45 3.09 -7.21
CA ASP A 99 4.96 2.49 -8.44
C ASP A 99 4.92 3.45 -9.64
N ALA A 100 4.65 4.71 -9.42
CA ALA A 100 4.50 5.70 -10.49
C ALA A 100 5.22 7.00 -10.17
N ASP A 101 5.51 7.76 -11.23
CA ASP A 101 6.11 9.09 -11.09
C ASP A 101 5.08 10.18 -10.81
N TRP A 102 3.82 9.92 -11.12
CA TRP A 102 2.66 10.81 -10.94
C TRP A 102 2.69 12.06 -11.81
N HIS A 103 3.63 12.13 -12.75
CA HIS A 103 3.67 13.12 -13.81
C HIS A 103 4.63 12.63 -14.90
N GLY A 104 4.49 13.14 -16.11
CA GLY A 104 5.47 12.90 -17.17
C GLY A 104 6.74 13.70 -16.93
N ILE A 105 7.85 13.21 -17.47
CA ILE A 105 9.14 13.90 -17.37
C ILE A 105 9.13 15.17 -18.23
N TYR A 106 8.58 15.06 -19.43
CA TYR A 106 8.51 16.18 -20.37
C TYR A 106 7.16 16.90 -20.34
N ASP A 107 6.10 16.17 -20.02
CA ASP A 107 4.75 16.71 -19.90
C ASP A 107 4.21 16.40 -18.51
N ARG A 108 4.25 17.39 -17.64
CA ARG A 108 3.80 17.23 -16.25
C ARG A 108 2.29 17.16 -16.10
N SER A 109 1.55 17.36 -17.18
CA SER A 109 0.10 17.17 -17.16
C SER A 109 -0.31 15.70 -17.24
N GLU A 110 0.59 14.78 -17.58
CA GLU A 110 0.34 13.35 -17.54
C GLU A 110 0.06 12.91 -16.10
N PRO A 111 -1.12 12.34 -15.80
CA PRO A 111 -1.54 12.14 -14.41
C PRO A 111 -0.79 11.02 -13.68
N VAL A 112 -0.20 10.08 -14.40
CA VAL A 112 0.48 8.93 -13.79
C VAL A 112 1.97 8.90 -14.14
N GLY A 113 2.33 9.26 -15.39
CA GLY A 113 3.70 9.19 -15.86
C GLY A 113 4.19 7.76 -16.03
N ASN A 114 5.48 7.53 -15.83
CA ASN A 114 6.07 6.21 -15.94
C ASN A 114 5.76 5.36 -14.72
N THR A 115 5.51 4.07 -14.96
CA THR A 115 5.26 3.09 -13.92
C THR A 115 6.21 1.90 -14.04
N LYS A 116 6.43 1.22 -12.94
CA LYS A 116 7.08 -0.09 -12.89
C LYS A 116 6.56 -0.85 -11.68
N PRO A 117 6.33 -2.17 -11.80
CA PRO A 117 5.84 -2.95 -10.68
C PRO A 117 6.78 -2.91 -9.48
N ILE A 118 6.20 -3.00 -8.29
CA ILE A 118 6.94 -3.17 -7.03
C ILE A 118 6.56 -4.51 -6.45
N ILE A 119 7.57 -5.28 -6.05
CA ILE A 119 7.39 -6.57 -5.39
C ILE A 119 8.17 -6.54 -4.07
N LEU A 120 7.45 -6.64 -2.96
CA LEU A 120 8.03 -6.88 -1.64
C LEU A 120 7.82 -8.35 -1.32
N LYS A 121 8.91 -9.06 -1.07
CA LYS A 121 8.85 -10.47 -0.69
C LYS A 121 8.36 -10.63 0.75
N ASP A 122 8.28 -11.86 1.24
CA ASP A 122 7.82 -12.12 2.61
C ASP A 122 8.79 -11.56 3.65
N ASN A 123 8.26 -11.20 4.80
CA ASN A 123 9.03 -10.72 5.96
C ASN A 123 9.85 -9.46 5.72
N VAL A 124 9.40 -8.60 4.83
CA VAL A 124 10.06 -7.30 4.59
C VAL A 124 9.57 -6.28 5.63
N TRP A 125 10.47 -5.53 6.19
CA TRP A 125 10.17 -4.42 7.08
C TRP A 125 10.55 -3.11 6.41
N ILE A 126 9.56 -2.25 6.21
CA ILE A 126 9.77 -0.90 5.69
C ILE A 126 9.75 0.07 6.88
N GLY A 127 10.87 0.74 7.11
CA GLY A 127 11.07 1.58 8.28
C GLY A 127 10.25 2.86 8.26
N ASP A 128 10.32 3.58 9.37
CA ASP A 128 9.60 4.85 9.57
C ASP A 128 9.99 5.85 8.47
N SER A 129 8.98 6.42 7.84
CA SER A 129 9.12 7.44 6.78
C SER A 129 9.97 7.00 5.58
N ALA A 130 10.22 5.71 5.43
CA ALA A 130 10.93 5.19 4.26
C ALA A 130 10.07 5.33 3.01
N ILE A 131 10.72 5.55 1.88
CA ILE A 131 10.07 5.69 0.58
C ILE A 131 10.55 4.57 -0.33
N VAL A 132 9.61 3.79 -0.86
CA VAL A 132 9.87 2.75 -1.84
C VAL A 132 9.25 3.19 -3.15
N CYS A 133 10.10 3.40 -4.14
CA CYS A 133 9.67 3.86 -5.45
C CYS A 133 9.69 2.72 -6.47
N LYS A 134 9.17 2.99 -7.65
CA LYS A 134 9.15 2.04 -8.77
C LYS A 134 10.54 1.44 -9.05
N LEU A 135 10.57 0.26 -9.67
CA LEU A 135 11.76 -0.54 -9.94
C LEU A 135 12.33 -1.22 -8.69
N SER A 136 11.59 -1.22 -7.59
CA SER A 136 12.06 -1.83 -6.35
C SER A 136 11.67 -3.29 -6.27
N LEU A 137 12.65 -4.13 -5.96
CA LEU A 137 12.46 -5.52 -5.58
C LEU A 137 13.21 -5.77 -4.28
N ILE A 138 12.47 -5.97 -3.20
CA ILE A 138 13.07 -6.05 -1.86
C ILE A 138 12.87 -7.45 -1.32
N HIS A 139 13.99 -8.10 -0.98
CA HIS A 139 14.04 -9.49 -0.51
C HIS A 139 14.37 -9.62 0.98
N ILE A 140 14.90 -8.57 1.60
CA ILE A 140 15.46 -8.65 2.93
C ILE A 140 14.49 -8.09 3.96
N SER A 141 14.51 -8.66 5.15
CA SER A 141 13.66 -8.25 6.26
C SER A 141 14.33 -7.23 7.17
N GLU A 142 15.09 -6.32 6.60
CA GLU A 142 15.73 -5.23 7.33
C GLU A 142 15.11 -3.90 6.97
N PRO A 143 15.20 -2.90 7.87
CA PRO A 143 14.79 -1.56 7.50
C PRO A 143 15.55 -1.12 6.26
N THR A 144 14.83 -0.52 5.32
CA THR A 144 15.46 0.00 4.12
C THR A 144 16.43 1.11 4.50
N ARG A 145 17.71 0.88 4.27
CA ARG A 145 18.73 1.89 4.43
C ARG A 145 19.07 2.48 3.10
N GLN A 146 19.15 3.78 3.04
CA GLN A 146 19.76 4.44 1.91
C GLN A 146 21.28 4.23 1.97
N PRO A 147 21.92 3.80 0.90
CA PRO A 147 23.39 3.82 0.83
C PRO A 147 23.88 5.24 1.07
N ILE A 148 24.85 5.34 1.89
CA ILE A 148 25.45 6.65 2.17
C ILE A 148 26.49 6.95 1.09
#